data_1a197342ed030eeccb76406e6488533f
#
_entry.id   1a197342ed030eeccb76406e6488533f
#
_cell.length_a   1.000
_cell.length_b   1.000
_cell.length_c   1.000
_cell.angle_alpha   90.00
_cell.angle_beta   90.00
_cell.angle_gamma   90.00
#
_symmetry.space_group_name_H-M   'P 1'
#
loop_
_entity.id
_entity.type
_entity.pdbx_description
1 polymer ?
#
loop_
_entity_poly.entity_id
_entity_poly.type
_entity_poly.pdbx_seq_one_letter_code
_entity_poly.pdbx_strand_id
1 'polypeptide(L)'
;TEKLDFVTSFSDATFDAEVFAEKGYAKKLETNSDGDNSSFAHVGIHCTSSQVTWGSLDVTRIEKPQIWVKEIAPQTASFVLNYPVSYTEGGSQVSASVTEYYRVRYTGDTMYLLDYERTVTQYFTEKSSRFTESGLQLGITDKNVVMKESDGGNVFAFVQAGALYVYNSADNRLARLHSFRDEDNDDLRARYENHSYEVLQVDETGNVTFLVYGYM
;
A
#
# COMPACT_ATOMS: atom_id res chain seq x y z
N THR A 1 -9.40 20.78 -10.34
CA THR A 1 -10.87 20.71 -10.29
C THR A 1 -11.30 20.39 -8.86
N GLU A 2 -12.47 20.84 -8.45
CA GLU A 2 -12.96 20.70 -7.07
C GLU A 2 -12.89 19.27 -6.55
N LYS A 3 -13.18 18.28 -7.39
CA LYS A 3 -13.11 16.85 -7.03
C LYS A 3 -11.67 16.39 -6.74
N LEU A 4 -10.72 16.78 -7.56
CA LEU A 4 -9.30 16.45 -7.34
C LEU A 4 -8.73 17.21 -6.14
N ASP A 5 -9.06 18.50 -6.02
CA ASP A 5 -8.60 19.35 -4.92
C ASP A 5 -9.11 18.81 -3.57
N PHE A 6 -10.34 18.30 -3.53
CA PHE A 6 -10.88 17.62 -2.35
C PHE A 6 -10.08 16.35 -2.01
N VAL A 7 -9.83 15.48 -2.98
CA VAL A 7 -9.11 14.21 -2.78
C VAL A 7 -7.68 14.45 -2.30
N THR A 8 -6.96 15.38 -2.91
CA THR A 8 -5.59 15.72 -2.46
C THR A 8 -5.59 16.33 -1.07
N SER A 9 -6.53 17.24 -0.79
CA SER A 9 -6.67 17.85 0.53
C SER A 9 -7.09 16.85 1.62
N PHE A 10 -7.93 15.87 1.29
CA PHE A 10 -8.30 14.79 2.20
C PHE A 10 -7.08 13.90 2.50
N SER A 11 -6.38 13.43 1.45
CA SER A 11 -5.18 12.62 1.59
C SER A 11 -4.09 13.33 2.43
N ASP A 12 -3.84 14.61 2.19
CA ASP A 12 -2.89 15.39 2.98
C ASP A 12 -3.29 15.50 4.45
N ALA A 13 -4.58 15.71 4.70
CA ALA A 13 -5.10 15.82 6.07
C ALA A 13 -5.05 14.51 6.86
N THR A 14 -4.94 13.34 6.21
CA THR A 14 -4.80 12.07 6.94
C THR A 14 -3.52 12.00 7.79
N PHE A 15 -2.51 12.81 7.49
CA PHE A 15 -1.24 12.87 8.23
C PHE A 15 -1.29 13.80 9.45
N ASP A 16 -2.43 14.49 9.68
CA ASP A 16 -2.64 15.38 10.81
C ASP A 16 -4.10 15.27 11.30
N ALA A 17 -4.29 14.59 12.43
CA ALA A 17 -5.61 14.30 12.96
C ALA A 17 -6.39 15.57 13.35
N GLU A 18 -5.71 16.66 13.77
CA GLU A 18 -6.34 17.94 14.10
C GLU A 18 -6.84 18.61 12.83
N VAL A 19 -6.00 18.73 11.81
CA VAL A 19 -6.36 19.27 10.50
C VAL A 19 -7.49 18.46 9.85
N PHE A 20 -7.47 17.13 9.98
CA PHE A 20 -8.51 16.24 9.47
C PHE A 20 -9.86 16.52 10.12
N ALA A 21 -9.87 16.72 11.44
CA ALA A 21 -11.06 17.05 12.21
C ALA A 21 -11.57 18.47 11.90
N GLU A 22 -10.69 19.48 11.85
CA GLU A 22 -11.01 20.88 11.54
C GLU A 22 -11.65 21.04 10.16
N LYS A 23 -11.15 20.32 9.16
CA LYS A 23 -11.76 20.30 7.81
C LYS A 23 -13.08 19.52 7.74
N GLY A 24 -13.49 18.88 8.82
CA GLY A 24 -14.73 18.12 8.90
C GLY A 24 -14.71 16.81 8.12
N TYR A 25 -13.53 16.28 7.78
CA TYR A 25 -13.39 15.05 7.01
C TYR A 25 -13.87 13.82 7.77
N ALA A 26 -13.78 13.81 9.09
CA ALA A 26 -14.34 12.75 9.91
C ALA A 26 -15.86 12.54 9.66
N LYS A 27 -16.60 13.60 9.32
CA LYS A 27 -18.04 13.54 8.98
C LYS A 27 -18.32 13.04 7.56
N LYS A 28 -17.29 12.87 6.74
CA LYS A 28 -17.39 12.30 5.39
C LYS A 28 -17.23 10.79 5.40
N LEU A 29 -16.73 10.23 6.50
CA LEU A 29 -16.61 8.79 6.70
C LEU A 29 -17.99 8.20 7.07
N GLU A 30 -18.19 6.96 6.66
CA GLU A 30 -19.38 6.16 6.97
C GLU A 30 -19.09 5.14 8.07
N THR A 31 -18.39 5.58 9.13
CA THR A 31 -17.89 4.71 10.20
C THR A 31 -18.99 3.82 10.78
N ASN A 32 -18.78 2.50 10.73
CA ASN A 32 -19.70 1.49 11.25
C ASN A 32 -18.94 0.19 11.61
N SER A 33 -19.69 -0.89 11.90
CA SER A 33 -19.13 -2.20 12.28
C SER A 33 -18.38 -2.94 11.16
N ASP A 34 -18.51 -2.51 9.90
CA ASP A 34 -17.85 -3.14 8.75
C ASP A 34 -16.38 -2.65 8.62
N GLY A 35 -16.05 -1.56 9.33
CA GLY A 35 -14.68 -1.02 9.36
C GLY A 35 -13.74 -1.87 10.21
N ASP A 36 -12.70 -2.43 9.57
CA ASP A 36 -11.61 -3.10 10.28
C ASP A 36 -10.60 -2.06 10.81
N ASN A 37 -10.63 -1.84 12.13
CA ASN A 37 -9.70 -0.93 12.81
C ASN A 37 -8.55 -1.65 13.51
N SER A 38 -8.30 -2.93 13.20
CA SER A 38 -7.25 -3.74 13.82
C SER A 38 -5.89 -3.63 13.13
N SER A 39 -5.86 -3.16 11.87
CA SER A 39 -4.67 -3.10 11.04
C SER A 39 -4.65 -1.86 10.15
N PHE A 40 -3.45 -1.32 9.88
CA PHE A 40 -3.25 -0.28 8.87
C PHE A 40 -3.03 -0.84 7.46
N ALA A 41 -2.95 -2.16 7.30
CA ALA A 41 -2.76 -2.78 5.99
C ALA A 41 -3.90 -2.44 5.01
N HIS A 42 -5.12 -2.36 5.52
CA HIS A 42 -6.30 -1.94 4.76
C HIS A 42 -7.21 -1.06 5.63
N VAL A 43 -7.49 0.15 5.16
CA VAL A 43 -8.34 1.12 5.84
C VAL A 43 -9.36 1.64 4.84
N GLY A 44 -10.65 1.56 5.17
CA GLY A 44 -11.74 1.97 4.28
C GLY A 44 -12.63 3.06 4.87
N ILE A 45 -13.62 3.48 4.09
CA ILE A 45 -14.58 4.53 4.45
C ILE A 45 -15.35 4.22 5.75
N HIS A 46 -15.47 2.94 6.13
CA HIS A 46 -16.18 2.49 7.34
C HIS A 46 -15.28 2.47 8.58
N CYS A 47 -13.98 2.72 8.44
CA CYS A 47 -13.06 2.80 9.56
C CYS A 47 -13.26 4.09 10.38
N THR A 48 -12.72 4.10 11.60
CA THR A 48 -12.72 5.30 12.45
C THR A 48 -11.79 6.38 11.89
N SER A 49 -12.05 7.65 12.22
CA SER A 49 -11.15 8.75 11.86
C SER A 49 -9.73 8.54 12.41
N SER A 50 -9.60 7.96 13.61
CA SER A 50 -8.28 7.60 14.18
C SER A 50 -7.53 6.60 13.28
N GLN A 51 -8.22 5.59 12.74
CA GLN A 51 -7.59 4.63 11.83
C GLN A 51 -7.21 5.28 10.50
N VAL A 52 -8.05 6.17 9.97
CA VAL A 52 -7.77 6.93 8.75
C VAL A 52 -6.59 7.88 8.94
N THR A 53 -6.44 8.48 10.12
CA THR A 53 -5.32 9.39 10.46
C THR A 53 -4.13 8.69 11.12
N TRP A 54 -3.90 7.40 10.82
CA TRP A 54 -2.75 6.59 11.25
C TRP A 54 -2.65 6.30 12.76
N GLY A 55 -3.68 6.62 13.54
CA GLY A 55 -3.73 6.32 14.98
C GLY A 55 -2.53 6.88 15.74
N SER A 56 -1.75 5.99 16.35
CA SER A 56 -0.53 6.35 17.07
C SER A 56 0.76 6.23 16.24
N LEU A 57 0.67 5.85 14.97
CA LEU A 57 1.84 5.80 14.08
C LEU A 57 2.19 7.22 13.62
N ASP A 58 3.44 7.62 13.85
CA ASP A 58 3.99 8.86 13.31
C ASP A 58 4.47 8.60 11.88
N VAL A 59 3.56 8.79 10.92
CA VAL A 59 3.78 8.47 9.51
C VAL A 59 4.09 9.75 8.75
N THR A 60 5.17 9.70 7.99
CA THR A 60 5.58 10.81 7.09
C THR A 60 5.50 10.36 5.64
N ARG A 61 4.86 11.16 4.80
CA ARG A 61 4.90 10.98 3.35
C ARG A 61 6.27 11.38 2.82
N ILE A 62 6.94 10.47 2.07
CA ILE A 62 8.29 10.70 1.55
C ILE A 62 8.25 11.52 0.26
N GLU A 63 7.29 11.26 -0.62
CA GLU A 63 7.16 11.90 -1.94
C GLU A 63 5.73 12.36 -2.19
N LYS A 64 5.57 13.29 -3.14
CA LYS A 64 4.24 13.71 -3.60
C LYS A 64 3.49 12.53 -4.23
N PRO A 65 2.16 12.43 -4.01
CA PRO A 65 1.38 11.36 -4.63
C PRO A 65 1.44 11.40 -6.15
N GLN A 66 1.61 10.23 -6.76
CA GLN A 66 1.26 10.00 -8.16
C GLN A 66 -0.26 9.82 -8.23
N ILE A 67 -0.92 10.59 -9.09
CA ILE A 67 -2.38 10.64 -9.16
C ILE A 67 -2.85 10.06 -10.48
N TRP A 68 -3.72 9.06 -10.40
CA TRP A 68 -4.35 8.41 -11.53
C TRP A 68 -5.84 8.68 -11.54
N VAL A 69 -6.34 9.15 -12.67
CA VAL A 69 -7.77 9.33 -12.90
C VAL A 69 -8.33 8.02 -13.42
N LYS A 70 -9.23 7.37 -12.67
CA LYS A 70 -9.88 6.13 -13.09
C LYS A 70 -11.18 6.39 -13.84
N GLU A 71 -11.94 7.37 -13.38
CA GLU A 71 -13.22 7.76 -13.97
C GLU A 71 -13.46 9.25 -13.78
N ILE A 72 -14.00 9.91 -14.79
CA ILE A 72 -14.52 11.27 -14.70
C ILE A 72 -15.91 11.33 -15.34
N ALA A 73 -16.90 11.80 -14.58
CA ALA A 73 -18.23 12.14 -15.02
C ALA A 73 -18.60 13.56 -14.54
N PRO A 74 -19.69 14.15 -15.02
CA PRO A 74 -20.07 15.51 -14.63
C PRO A 74 -20.10 15.71 -13.11
N GLN A 75 -20.74 14.81 -12.37
CA GLN A 75 -20.85 14.91 -10.92
C GLN A 75 -19.87 14.02 -10.17
N THR A 76 -19.49 12.85 -10.69
CA THR A 76 -18.62 11.88 -10.02
C THR A 76 -17.21 11.85 -10.59
N ALA A 77 -16.26 11.39 -9.81
CA ALA A 77 -14.93 11.00 -10.28
C ALA A 77 -14.34 9.97 -9.34
N SER A 78 -13.42 9.14 -9.88
CA SER A 78 -12.61 8.21 -9.11
C SER A 78 -11.13 8.43 -9.38
N PHE A 79 -10.35 8.39 -8.31
CA PHE A 79 -8.89 8.63 -8.33
C PHE A 79 -8.17 7.53 -7.57
N VAL A 80 -6.94 7.28 -7.98
CA VAL A 80 -5.97 6.49 -7.22
C VAL A 80 -4.74 7.35 -6.96
N LEU A 81 -4.29 7.38 -5.73
CA LEU A 81 -3.07 8.04 -5.29
C LEU A 81 -2.07 6.99 -4.82
N ASN A 82 -0.83 7.03 -5.36
CA ASN A 82 0.25 6.16 -4.93
C ASN A 82 1.41 7.00 -4.42
N TYR A 83 1.95 6.66 -3.25
CA TYR A 83 3.08 7.35 -2.66
C TYR A 83 3.78 6.50 -1.60
N PRO A 84 5.09 6.68 -1.40
CA PRO A 84 5.81 6.06 -0.30
C PRO A 84 5.65 6.86 0.99
N VAL A 85 5.66 6.13 2.09
CA VAL A 85 5.69 6.68 3.45
C VAL A 85 6.81 6.07 4.26
N SER A 86 7.21 6.76 5.34
CA SER A 86 8.06 6.21 6.38
C SER A 86 7.44 6.38 7.75
N TYR A 87 7.74 5.47 8.66
CA TYR A 87 7.35 5.49 10.06
C TYR A 87 8.36 4.73 10.91
N THR A 88 8.30 4.88 12.23
CA THR A 88 9.16 4.15 13.16
C THR A 88 8.42 2.94 13.74
N GLU A 89 9.04 1.76 13.64
CA GLU A 89 8.55 0.53 14.26
C GLU A 89 9.70 -0.16 15.03
N GLY A 90 9.49 -0.43 16.31
CA GLY A 90 10.52 -1.07 17.16
C GLY A 90 11.85 -0.30 17.21
N GLY A 91 11.84 1.02 17.06
CA GLY A 91 13.03 1.88 17.05
C GLY A 91 13.79 1.92 15.70
N SER A 92 13.28 1.24 14.69
CA SER A 92 13.83 1.25 13.32
C SER A 92 12.92 2.02 12.37
N GLN A 93 13.53 2.75 11.44
CA GLN A 93 12.77 3.41 10.37
C GLN A 93 12.36 2.38 9.32
N VAL A 94 11.07 2.41 8.97
CA VAL A 94 10.44 1.51 8.03
C VAL A 94 9.81 2.32 6.92
N SER A 95 9.88 1.83 5.68
CA SER A 95 9.21 2.42 4.53
C SER A 95 8.14 1.49 3.99
N ALA A 96 7.06 2.08 3.46
CA ALA A 96 5.95 1.34 2.89
C ALA A 96 5.38 2.07 1.66
N SER A 97 4.79 1.30 0.74
CA SER A 97 3.95 1.81 -0.34
C SER A 97 2.53 2.02 0.17
N VAL A 98 1.93 3.14 -0.21
CA VAL A 98 0.53 3.47 0.06
C VAL A 98 -0.19 3.64 -1.26
N THR A 99 -1.31 2.96 -1.38
CA THR A 99 -2.28 3.16 -2.45
C THR A 99 -3.60 3.60 -1.83
N GLU A 100 -4.09 4.76 -2.24
CA GLU A 100 -5.41 5.26 -1.86
C GLU A 100 -6.34 5.26 -3.07
N TYR A 101 -7.55 4.76 -2.89
CA TYR A 101 -8.64 4.89 -3.85
C TYR A 101 -9.69 5.83 -3.29
N TYR A 102 -10.22 6.69 -4.17
CA TYR A 102 -11.28 7.64 -3.85
C TYR A 102 -12.37 7.60 -4.91
N ARG A 103 -13.62 7.56 -4.49
CA ARG A 103 -14.78 7.88 -5.30
C ARG A 103 -15.54 9.04 -4.68
N VAL A 104 -15.72 10.11 -5.45
CA VAL A 104 -16.33 11.35 -4.96
C VAL A 104 -17.46 11.83 -5.86
N ARG A 105 -18.41 12.57 -5.28
CA ARG A 105 -19.49 13.24 -6.00
C ARG A 105 -19.59 14.70 -5.59
N TYR A 106 -19.64 15.58 -6.59
CA TYR A 106 -19.84 17.01 -6.40
C TYR A 106 -21.16 17.46 -6.99
N THR A 107 -22.01 18.10 -6.21
CA THR A 107 -23.38 18.55 -6.60
C THR A 107 -23.44 20.03 -6.92
N GLY A 108 -22.27 20.72 -7.02
CA GLY A 108 -22.16 22.14 -7.31
C GLY A 108 -21.93 22.99 -6.04
N ASP A 109 -22.34 22.51 -4.89
CA ASP A 109 -22.17 23.14 -3.57
C ASP A 109 -21.60 22.19 -2.51
N THR A 110 -21.85 20.89 -2.67
CA THR A 110 -21.46 19.88 -1.66
C THR A 110 -20.62 18.77 -2.29
N MET A 111 -19.51 18.47 -1.61
CA MET A 111 -18.66 17.33 -1.94
C MET A 111 -18.99 16.14 -1.04
N TYR A 112 -19.26 14.99 -1.66
CA TYR A 112 -19.51 13.71 -0.97
C TYR A 112 -18.34 12.77 -1.24
N LEU A 113 -17.84 12.12 -0.20
CA LEU A 113 -16.99 10.96 -0.29
C LEU A 113 -17.92 9.74 -0.42
N LEU A 114 -17.86 9.05 -1.56
CA LEU A 114 -18.72 7.89 -1.82
C LEU A 114 -18.00 6.58 -1.50
N ASP A 115 -16.67 6.60 -1.61
CA ASP A 115 -15.82 5.47 -1.29
C ASP A 115 -14.40 5.94 -1.01
N TYR A 116 -13.75 5.28 -0.07
CA TYR A 116 -12.36 5.49 0.29
C TYR A 116 -11.74 4.17 0.74
N GLU A 117 -10.63 3.84 0.13
CA GLU A 117 -9.80 2.72 0.54
C GLU A 117 -8.33 3.13 0.56
N ARG A 118 -7.59 2.70 1.56
CA ARG A 118 -6.14 2.82 1.64
C ARG A 118 -5.53 1.47 1.94
N THR A 119 -4.61 1.03 1.09
CA THR A 119 -3.77 -0.14 1.34
C THR A 119 -2.35 0.29 1.61
N VAL A 120 -1.70 -0.39 2.54
CA VAL A 120 -0.31 -0.15 2.93
C VAL A 120 0.45 -1.46 2.83
N THR A 121 1.57 -1.44 2.10
CA THR A 121 2.43 -2.60 1.96
C THR A 121 3.87 -2.20 2.24
N GLN A 122 4.47 -2.84 3.23
CA GLN A 122 5.81 -2.53 3.68
C GLN A 122 6.86 -3.03 2.69
N TYR A 123 7.90 -2.19 2.44
CA TYR A 123 9.06 -2.61 1.67
C TYR A 123 10.00 -3.48 2.52
N PHE A 124 10.64 -4.45 1.88
CA PHE A 124 11.80 -5.10 2.45
C PHE A 124 13.06 -4.33 2.08
N THR A 125 13.93 -4.19 3.08
CA THR A 125 15.30 -3.74 2.89
C THR A 125 16.24 -4.86 3.35
N GLU A 126 17.43 -4.93 2.77
CA GLU A 126 18.47 -5.90 3.16
C GLU A 126 18.87 -5.79 4.64
N LYS A 127 18.58 -4.64 5.26
CA LYS A 127 18.86 -4.34 6.67
C LYS A 127 17.67 -4.57 7.60
N SER A 128 16.58 -5.20 7.12
CA SER A 128 15.38 -5.31 7.94
C SER A 128 15.58 -6.29 9.10
N SER A 129 15.18 -5.88 10.31
CA SER A 129 15.09 -6.71 11.52
C SER A 129 13.97 -7.76 11.45
N ARG A 130 13.50 -8.10 10.28
CA ARG A 130 12.35 -8.98 10.07
C ARG A 130 12.70 -10.45 9.96
N PHE A 131 13.98 -10.77 9.91
CA PHE A 131 14.45 -12.14 10.03
C PHE A 131 14.40 -12.57 11.49
N THR A 132 13.73 -13.68 11.76
CA THR A 132 13.68 -14.33 13.07
C THR A 132 14.31 -15.73 12.97
N GLU A 133 14.56 -16.38 14.10
CA GLU A 133 15.03 -17.77 14.12
C GLU A 133 14.03 -18.75 13.47
N SER A 134 12.75 -18.36 13.41
CA SER A 134 11.65 -19.18 12.90
C SER A 134 11.11 -18.76 11.54
N GLY A 135 11.65 -17.71 10.92
CA GLY A 135 11.18 -17.26 9.62
C GLY A 135 11.31 -15.76 9.34
N LEU A 136 10.61 -15.32 8.30
CA LEU A 136 10.57 -13.95 7.84
C LEU A 136 9.22 -13.30 8.19
N GLN A 137 9.26 -12.15 8.86
CA GLN A 137 8.07 -11.35 9.13
C GLN A 137 7.80 -10.41 7.95
N LEU A 138 6.63 -10.51 7.33
CA LEU A 138 6.24 -9.67 6.18
C LEU A 138 5.91 -8.22 6.58
N GLY A 139 5.62 -7.96 7.86
CA GLY A 139 5.21 -6.64 8.34
C GLY A 139 3.79 -6.26 7.90
N ILE A 140 3.56 -4.97 7.70
CA ILE A 140 2.27 -4.48 7.20
C ILE A 140 2.14 -4.88 5.73
N THR A 141 1.21 -5.77 5.41
CA THR A 141 0.91 -6.23 4.04
C THR A 141 -0.52 -6.75 3.96
N ASP A 142 -1.05 -6.88 2.74
CA ASP A 142 -2.34 -7.53 2.51
C ASP A 142 -2.29 -8.99 3.01
N LYS A 143 -3.38 -9.44 3.63
CA LYS A 143 -3.55 -10.84 4.07
C LYS A 143 -3.55 -11.85 2.92
N ASN A 144 -3.84 -11.39 1.70
CA ASN A 144 -3.88 -12.21 0.49
C ASN A 144 -2.56 -12.10 -0.30
N VAL A 145 -1.42 -12.21 0.38
CA VAL A 145 -0.11 -12.21 -0.29
C VAL A 145 -0.05 -13.28 -1.37
N VAL A 146 0.33 -12.88 -2.59
CA VAL A 146 0.63 -13.85 -3.65
C VAL A 146 1.87 -14.63 -3.26
N MET A 147 1.71 -15.90 -2.91
CA MET A 147 2.79 -16.75 -2.41
C MET A 147 2.67 -18.16 -2.97
N LYS A 148 3.82 -18.78 -3.23
CA LYS A 148 3.92 -20.19 -3.59
C LYS A 148 5.13 -20.81 -2.90
N GLU A 149 4.97 -22.04 -2.43
CA GLU A 149 6.05 -22.81 -1.80
C GLU A 149 6.57 -23.91 -2.73
N SER A 150 7.79 -24.34 -2.53
CA SER A 150 8.38 -25.54 -3.15
C SER A 150 7.75 -26.80 -2.59
N ASP A 151 7.87 -27.92 -3.29
CA ASP A 151 7.30 -29.21 -2.89
C ASP A 151 7.78 -29.67 -1.51
N GLY A 152 9.01 -29.36 -1.12
CA GLY A 152 9.58 -29.67 0.20
C GLY A 152 9.26 -28.64 1.27
N GLY A 153 8.60 -27.52 0.92
CA GLY A 153 8.16 -26.51 1.89
C GLY A 153 9.29 -25.65 2.48
N ASN A 154 10.49 -25.64 1.89
CA ASN A 154 11.63 -24.86 2.40
C ASN A 154 11.85 -23.56 1.64
N VAL A 155 11.33 -23.43 0.42
CA VAL A 155 11.52 -22.27 -0.43
C VAL A 155 10.18 -21.64 -0.74
N PHE A 156 10.07 -20.34 -0.52
CA PHE A 156 8.84 -19.56 -0.71
C PHE A 156 9.09 -18.42 -1.68
N ALA A 157 8.33 -18.35 -2.76
CA ALA A 157 8.28 -17.17 -3.62
C ALA A 157 7.03 -16.35 -3.29
N PHE A 158 7.18 -15.05 -3.08
CA PHE A 158 6.06 -14.17 -2.73
C PHE A 158 6.24 -12.77 -3.31
N VAL A 159 5.11 -12.07 -3.45
CA VAL A 159 5.07 -10.70 -3.96
C VAL A 159 4.73 -9.75 -2.83
N GLN A 160 5.53 -8.70 -2.68
CA GLN A 160 5.27 -7.64 -1.72
C GLN A 160 5.72 -6.28 -2.28
N ALA A 161 4.87 -5.27 -2.14
CA ALA A 161 5.12 -3.91 -2.61
C ALA A 161 5.64 -3.85 -4.07
N GLY A 162 4.99 -4.58 -4.99
CA GLY A 162 5.35 -4.58 -6.41
C GLY A 162 6.66 -5.28 -6.76
N ALA A 163 7.24 -6.05 -5.83
CA ALA A 163 8.46 -6.82 -6.06
C ALA A 163 8.25 -8.30 -5.75
N LEU A 164 8.92 -9.17 -6.53
CA LEU A 164 8.95 -10.61 -6.34
C LEU A 164 10.20 -11.00 -5.54
N TYR A 165 9.98 -11.72 -4.47
CA TYR A 165 11.01 -12.23 -3.57
C TYR A 165 11.02 -13.76 -3.55
N VAL A 166 12.17 -14.33 -3.24
CA VAL A 166 12.33 -15.74 -2.85
C VAL A 166 12.97 -15.80 -1.47
N TYR A 167 12.40 -16.59 -0.59
CA TYR A 167 12.89 -16.85 0.76
C TYR A 167 13.17 -18.34 0.94
N ASN A 168 14.40 -18.69 1.33
CA ASN A 168 14.79 -20.03 1.75
C ASN A 168 14.82 -20.08 3.28
N SER A 169 13.91 -20.85 3.86
CA SER A 169 13.77 -20.95 5.33
C SER A 169 14.88 -21.79 5.97
N ALA A 170 15.46 -22.73 5.23
CA ALA A 170 16.56 -23.56 5.74
C ALA A 170 17.84 -22.75 5.95
N ASP A 171 18.13 -21.82 5.05
CA ASP A 171 19.31 -20.96 5.10
C ASP A 171 19.02 -19.57 5.69
N ASN A 172 17.74 -19.27 5.98
CA ASN A 172 17.24 -17.95 6.40
C ASN A 172 17.71 -16.83 5.46
N ARG A 173 17.55 -17.03 4.15
CA ARG A 173 18.03 -16.13 3.10
C ARG A 173 16.87 -15.62 2.25
N LEU A 174 16.88 -14.31 2.00
CA LEU A 174 15.93 -13.61 1.13
C LEU A 174 16.67 -13.04 -0.07
N ALA A 175 16.09 -13.19 -1.26
CA ALA A 175 16.54 -12.51 -2.46
C ALA A 175 15.37 -11.83 -3.18
N ARG A 176 15.59 -10.62 -3.70
CA ARG A 176 14.67 -9.96 -4.63
C ARG A 176 14.97 -10.46 -6.04
N LEU A 177 14.03 -11.16 -6.66
CA LEU A 177 14.19 -11.72 -8.00
C LEU A 177 13.83 -10.72 -9.09
N HIS A 178 12.78 -9.93 -8.88
CA HIS A 178 12.29 -8.99 -9.87
C HIS A 178 11.57 -7.82 -9.20
N SER A 179 11.77 -6.62 -9.75
CA SER A 179 11.04 -5.42 -9.42
C SER A 179 11.12 -4.45 -10.59
N PHE A 180 10.04 -3.74 -10.88
CA PHE A 180 10.10 -2.58 -11.79
C PHE A 180 10.60 -1.33 -11.07
N ARG A 181 10.58 -1.34 -9.75
CA ARG A 181 11.06 -0.20 -8.97
C ARG A 181 12.58 -0.15 -9.01
N ASP A 182 13.07 0.98 -9.50
CA ASP A 182 14.48 1.36 -9.47
C ASP A 182 14.57 2.69 -8.72
N GLU A 183 15.14 2.67 -7.53
CA GLU A 183 15.26 3.84 -6.65
C GLU A 183 16.23 4.89 -7.20
N ASP A 184 17.16 4.46 -8.05
CA ASP A 184 18.17 5.33 -8.69
C ASP A 184 17.67 5.93 -10.02
N ASN A 185 16.45 5.61 -10.45
CA ASN A 185 15.88 6.05 -11.72
C ASN A 185 14.76 7.08 -11.49
N ASP A 186 14.91 8.28 -12.04
CA ASP A 186 13.92 9.36 -12.00
C ASP A 186 12.74 9.15 -12.98
N ASP A 187 12.78 8.12 -13.81
CA ASP A 187 11.67 7.79 -14.71
C ASP A 187 10.44 7.34 -13.91
N LEU A 188 9.31 7.99 -14.13
CA LEU A 188 8.05 7.66 -13.46
C LEU A 188 7.62 6.19 -13.68
N ARG A 189 8.04 5.57 -14.79
CA ARG A 189 7.78 4.16 -15.07
C ARG A 189 8.52 3.22 -14.12
N ALA A 190 9.71 3.60 -13.66
CA ALA A 190 10.48 2.84 -12.68
C ALA A 190 9.85 2.86 -11.27
N ARG A 191 8.89 3.75 -11.04
CA ARG A 191 8.15 3.89 -9.78
C ARG A 191 6.71 3.39 -9.88
N TYR A 192 6.33 2.84 -11.04
CA TYR A 192 4.98 2.38 -11.30
C TYR A 192 4.76 1.00 -10.69
N GLU A 193 3.88 0.92 -9.70
CA GLU A 193 3.64 -0.31 -8.92
C GLU A 193 2.43 -1.14 -9.43
N ASN A 194 1.72 -0.69 -10.47
CA ASN A 194 0.54 -1.39 -11.01
C ASN A 194 0.89 -2.57 -11.93
N HIS A 195 1.90 -3.33 -11.55
CA HIS A 195 2.21 -4.61 -12.20
C HIS A 195 1.71 -5.74 -11.32
N SER A 196 1.08 -6.71 -11.95
CA SER A 196 0.65 -7.93 -11.28
C SER A 196 1.64 -9.05 -11.56
N TYR A 197 1.84 -9.89 -10.56
CA TYR A 197 2.68 -11.07 -10.63
C TYR A 197 1.83 -12.31 -10.41
N GLU A 198 2.10 -13.36 -11.15
CA GLU A 198 1.59 -14.69 -10.91
C GLU A 198 2.75 -15.65 -10.80
N VAL A 199 2.94 -16.27 -9.63
CA VAL A 199 3.99 -17.26 -9.42
C VAL A 199 3.48 -18.61 -9.86
N LEU A 200 4.07 -19.18 -10.92
CA LEU A 200 3.64 -20.45 -11.49
C LEU A 200 4.28 -21.65 -10.78
N GLN A 201 5.59 -21.54 -10.50
CA GLN A 201 6.37 -22.62 -9.89
C GLN A 201 7.56 -22.05 -9.10
N VAL A 202 7.89 -22.71 -8.02
CA VAL A 202 9.14 -22.53 -7.27
C VAL A 202 9.72 -23.92 -6.96
N ASP A 203 11.03 -24.09 -7.12
CA ASP A 203 11.73 -25.32 -6.80
C ASP A 203 12.59 -25.21 -5.53
N GLU A 204 13.13 -26.34 -5.07
CA GLU A 204 13.95 -26.42 -3.85
C GLU A 204 15.29 -25.67 -3.97
N THR A 205 15.72 -25.33 -5.17
CA THR A 205 16.95 -24.59 -5.41
C THR A 205 16.74 -23.09 -5.51
N GLY A 206 15.45 -22.63 -5.43
CA GLY A 206 15.07 -21.23 -5.50
C GLY A 206 14.85 -20.71 -6.92
N ASN A 207 14.75 -21.59 -7.93
CA ASN A 207 14.31 -21.17 -9.26
C ASN A 207 12.82 -20.90 -9.23
N VAL A 208 12.42 -19.75 -9.77
CA VAL A 208 11.02 -19.31 -9.80
C VAL A 208 10.59 -19.07 -11.24
N THR A 209 9.49 -19.71 -11.64
CA THR A 209 8.78 -19.41 -12.89
C THR A 209 7.58 -18.54 -12.57
N PHE A 210 7.50 -17.38 -13.21
CA PHE A 210 6.44 -16.41 -12.94
C PHE A 210 6.02 -15.64 -14.18
N LEU A 211 4.83 -15.07 -14.14
CA LEU A 211 4.31 -14.12 -15.12
C LEU A 211 4.27 -12.72 -14.49
N VAL A 212 4.60 -11.73 -15.30
CA VAL A 212 4.39 -10.32 -14.97
C VAL A 212 3.51 -9.72 -16.04
N TYR A 213 2.45 -9.03 -15.64
CA TYR A 213 1.54 -8.36 -16.56
C TYR A 213 1.09 -7.03 -15.98
N GLY A 214 0.81 -6.09 -16.87
CA GLY A 214 0.41 -4.73 -16.53
C GLY A 214 0.69 -3.77 -17.68
N TYR A 215 0.43 -2.49 -17.46
CA TYR A 215 0.82 -1.45 -18.41
C TYR A 215 2.32 -1.19 -18.30
N MET A 216 3.01 -1.21 -19.42
CA MET A 216 4.41 -0.80 -19.57
C MET A 216 4.50 0.56 -20.25
#